data_988b67fa7816689c2c714e66d3c818c0
#
_entry.id   988b67fa7816689c2c714e66d3c818c0
#
_cell.length_a   1.000
_cell.length_b   1.000
_cell.length_c   1.000
_cell.angle_alpha   90.00
_cell.angle_beta   90.00
_cell.angle_gamma   90.00
#
_symmetry.space_group_name_H-M   'P 1'
#
loop_
_entity.id
_entity.type
_entity.pdbx_description
1 polymer ?
#
loop_
_entity_poly.entity_id
_entity_poly.type
_entity_poly.pdbx_seq_one_letter_code
_entity_poly.pdbx_strand_id
1 'polypeptide(L)'
;TFTYKDKKVPVSNHIVFKDTTTSACLGIEICEDLWVTIPVSSTHALAGANVLCNLSASNEIISKANYRRNLVKDQSAKCYAGYVYASAGPSESSSDLVFSGHNLICENGAILSETKTDKIIYGQIDLDHLNHDRLHYKTSMQDLFHVNYTTVEFTSKPIEEIEFDRYIDAYPFVPNNQDERIVRCLEILHIQAQGLATRLSKIHCKDVVIGISGGLDSTLALLVCHEAFKINNYDSKGIHAITMPGFGTTKRTKSNAQILMDLLHVSSEEISIVDGVNQHFKDIHHNPEVHNITYENSQARERTQILMDLSNAYNAIVVGTGDLSELALGWCTYNGDHMSMYAVNASVPKTLVRYIVESVALKDEILHDVLMDICDTPVSPELLPPDKNGKIAQKTEEVLGSYDLHDFFLYQMLRHHDEPKKIYDLACVAFKDVEKETIKKAITTFYNRFFTQQFKRNCMPDGVKVGSICFSPRGDWRMPSDASRNLWTKQVEEI
;
A
#
# COMPACT_ATOMS: atom_id res chain seq x y z
N THR A 1 42.11 7.70 24.69
CA THR A 1 42.46 6.27 24.63
C THR A 1 42.65 5.73 26.04
N PHE A 2 42.21 4.52 26.26
CA PHE A 2 42.40 3.75 27.50
C PHE A 2 43.28 2.54 27.17
N THR A 3 44.15 2.14 28.10
CA THR A 3 44.98 0.95 27.91
C THR A 3 44.35 -0.22 28.65
N TYR A 4 43.94 -1.26 27.89
CA TYR A 4 43.38 -2.49 28.41
C TYR A 4 44.17 -3.70 27.89
N LYS A 5 44.74 -4.49 28.79
CA LYS A 5 45.58 -5.64 28.41
C LYS A 5 46.63 -5.29 27.37
N ASP A 6 47.41 -4.21 27.63
CA ASP A 6 48.46 -3.67 26.77
C ASP A 6 48.02 -3.16 25.39
N LYS A 7 46.73 -3.08 25.13
CA LYS A 7 46.15 -2.51 23.90
C LYS A 7 45.60 -1.11 24.19
N LYS A 8 45.86 -0.17 23.30
CA LYS A 8 45.21 1.16 23.34
C LYS A 8 43.84 1.05 22.71
N VAL A 9 42.81 1.32 23.53
CA VAL A 9 41.42 1.31 23.11
C VAL A 9 40.90 2.77 22.99
N PRO A 10 40.22 3.16 21.93
CA PRO A 10 39.61 4.46 21.81
C PRO A 10 38.50 4.63 22.88
N VAL A 11 38.40 5.83 23.45
CA VAL A 11 37.32 6.24 24.34
C VAL A 11 36.76 7.53 23.80
N SER A 12 35.54 7.49 23.31
CA SER A 12 34.81 8.60 22.73
C SER A 12 33.33 8.29 22.66
N ASN A 13 32.49 9.31 22.65
CA ASN A 13 31.07 9.19 22.27
C ASN A 13 30.87 9.22 20.74
N HIS A 14 31.93 9.33 19.94
CA HIS A 14 31.91 9.32 18.48
C HIS A 14 32.55 8.01 17.95
N ILE A 15 31.96 6.88 18.32
CA ILE A 15 32.38 5.54 17.89
C ILE A 15 31.17 4.81 17.33
N VAL A 16 31.33 4.17 16.16
CA VAL A 16 30.38 3.19 15.63
C VAL A 16 31.07 1.84 15.47
N PHE A 17 30.30 0.77 15.62
CA PHE A 17 30.76 -0.61 15.50
C PHE A 17 30.14 -1.21 14.25
N LYS A 18 30.97 -1.50 13.24
CA LYS A 18 30.53 -2.00 11.93
C LYS A 18 30.77 -3.50 11.82
N ASP A 19 29.73 -4.26 11.54
CA ASP A 19 29.88 -5.68 11.22
C ASP A 19 30.40 -5.85 9.80
N THR A 20 31.38 -6.75 9.65
CA THR A 20 31.99 -7.07 8.34
C THR A 20 31.26 -8.14 7.57
N THR A 21 30.31 -8.86 8.19
CA THR A 21 29.53 -9.94 7.58
C THR A 21 28.12 -9.55 7.18
N THR A 22 27.57 -8.51 7.84
CA THR A 22 26.23 -7.97 7.57
C THR A 22 26.30 -6.48 7.30
N SER A 23 25.18 -5.86 7.01
CA SER A 23 25.06 -4.40 6.90
C SER A 23 24.88 -3.69 8.27
N ALA A 24 25.00 -4.41 9.39
CA ALA A 24 24.80 -3.85 10.72
C ALA A 24 25.90 -2.85 11.10
N CYS A 25 25.48 -1.68 11.56
CA CYS A 25 26.35 -0.68 12.15
C CYS A 25 25.73 -0.17 13.44
N LEU A 26 26.37 -0.42 14.58
CA LEU A 26 25.81 -0.10 15.89
C LEU A 26 26.34 1.24 16.40
N GLY A 27 25.46 2.08 16.93
CA GLY A 27 25.77 3.27 17.70
C GLY A 27 25.31 3.07 19.14
N ILE A 28 26.17 3.41 20.12
CA ILE A 28 25.88 3.20 21.56
C ILE A 28 25.79 4.54 22.23
N GLU A 29 24.70 4.80 22.94
CA GLU A 29 24.50 5.94 23.79
C GLU A 29 24.07 5.49 25.20
N ILE A 30 24.16 6.39 26.18
CA ILE A 30 23.90 6.04 27.57
C ILE A 30 22.84 6.95 28.18
N CYS A 31 21.75 6.33 28.62
CA CYS A 31 20.71 6.92 29.47
C CYS A 31 20.21 8.29 28.98
N GLU A 32 20.67 9.37 29.59
CA GLU A 32 20.23 10.75 29.34
C GLU A 32 20.58 11.25 27.94
N ASP A 33 21.51 10.62 27.24
CA ASP A 33 21.90 10.97 25.85
C ASP A 33 20.70 10.97 24.90
N LEU A 34 19.66 10.16 25.18
CA LEU A 34 18.40 10.14 24.42
C LEU A 34 17.48 11.33 24.74
N TRP A 35 17.56 11.89 25.95
CA TRP A 35 16.57 12.83 26.49
C TRP A 35 16.89 14.29 26.16
N VAL A 36 18.08 14.56 25.63
CA VAL A 36 18.54 15.89 25.26
C VAL A 36 17.95 16.36 23.93
N THR A 37 18.06 17.67 23.68
CA THR A 37 17.51 18.28 22.45
C THR A 37 18.05 17.65 21.15
N ILE A 38 19.33 17.29 21.11
CA ILE A 38 19.97 16.55 20.02
C ILE A 38 20.55 15.27 20.62
N PRO A 39 19.80 14.15 20.58
CA PRO A 39 20.29 12.87 21.08
C PRO A 39 21.59 12.42 20.39
N VAL A 40 22.47 11.77 21.15
CA VAL A 40 23.74 11.22 20.63
C VAL A 40 23.44 10.20 19.49
N SER A 41 22.36 9.42 19.63
CA SER A 41 21.87 8.53 18.59
C SER A 41 21.61 9.22 17.23
N SER A 42 21.23 10.50 17.21
CA SER A 42 21.08 11.26 15.95
C SER A 42 22.41 11.41 15.22
N THR A 43 23.49 11.72 15.94
CA THR A 43 24.82 11.83 15.34
C THR A 43 25.41 10.47 14.94
N HIS A 44 25.11 9.41 15.72
CA HIS A 44 25.44 8.04 15.35
C HIS A 44 24.77 7.61 14.05
N ALA A 45 23.47 7.92 13.88
CA ALA A 45 22.72 7.62 12.66
C ALA A 45 23.31 8.36 11.45
N LEU A 46 23.70 9.64 11.59
CA LEU A 46 24.40 10.40 10.54
C LEU A 46 25.78 9.83 10.23
N ALA A 47 26.45 9.19 11.19
CA ALA A 47 27.72 8.48 11.00
C ALA A 47 27.55 7.06 10.40
N GLY A 48 26.31 6.64 10.09
CA GLY A 48 26.00 5.38 9.44
C GLY A 48 25.44 4.29 10.34
N ALA A 49 25.28 4.51 11.67
CA ALA A 49 24.69 3.51 12.55
C ALA A 49 23.22 3.29 12.20
N ASN A 50 22.83 2.06 11.90
CA ASN A 50 21.47 1.62 11.60
C ASN A 50 20.84 0.80 12.73
N VAL A 51 21.60 0.49 13.78
CA VAL A 51 21.13 -0.06 15.05
C VAL A 51 21.66 0.81 16.18
N LEU A 52 20.78 1.40 16.96
CA LEU A 52 21.07 2.30 18.08
C LEU A 52 20.81 1.56 19.40
N CYS A 53 21.74 1.59 20.31
CA CYS A 53 21.65 0.91 21.60
C CYS A 53 21.75 1.94 22.72
N ASN A 54 20.77 1.95 23.64
CA ASN A 54 20.80 2.80 24.82
C ASN A 54 20.81 1.93 26.07
N LEU A 55 21.86 2.07 26.88
CA LEU A 55 21.96 1.46 28.20
C LEU A 55 21.52 2.48 29.25
N SER A 56 20.38 2.22 29.88
CA SER A 56 19.71 3.20 30.71
C SER A 56 19.49 2.74 32.14
N ALA A 57 19.57 3.67 33.08
CA ALA A 57 19.10 3.54 34.44
C ALA A 57 18.00 4.60 34.70
N SER A 58 16.97 4.59 33.88
CA SER A 58 15.85 5.52 33.97
C SER A 58 14.89 5.07 35.06
N ASN A 59 14.80 5.86 36.15
CA ASN A 59 13.88 5.60 37.25
C ASN A 59 12.42 5.63 36.80
N GLU A 60 11.57 4.91 37.51
CA GLU A 60 10.14 4.87 37.25
C GLU A 60 9.39 5.91 38.08
N ILE A 61 8.58 6.73 37.43
CA ILE A 61 7.62 7.64 38.02
C ILE A 61 6.32 7.62 37.20
N ILE A 62 5.25 8.13 37.74
CA ILE A 62 3.94 8.23 37.06
C ILE A 62 4.10 8.83 35.65
N SER A 63 3.48 8.20 34.67
CA SER A 63 3.45 8.57 33.25
C SER A 63 4.78 8.48 32.49
N LYS A 64 5.92 8.24 33.13
CA LYS A 64 7.24 8.21 32.49
C LYS A 64 7.39 7.05 31.50
N ALA A 65 6.76 5.91 31.76
CA ALA A 65 6.81 4.76 30.87
C ALA A 65 6.26 5.10 29.47
N ASN A 66 5.14 5.80 29.39
CA ASN A 66 4.55 6.22 28.10
C ASN A 66 5.43 7.26 27.41
N TYR A 67 5.99 8.21 28.15
CA TYR A 67 6.91 9.21 27.59
C TYR A 67 8.17 8.53 27.02
N ARG A 68 8.79 7.63 27.77
CA ARG A 68 9.96 6.84 27.34
C ARG A 68 9.64 6.04 26.07
N ARG A 69 8.51 5.37 26.04
CA ARG A 69 8.03 4.59 24.90
C ARG A 69 7.93 5.45 23.63
N ASN A 70 7.30 6.60 23.73
CA ASN A 70 7.17 7.52 22.61
C ASN A 70 8.55 8.06 22.17
N LEU A 71 9.39 8.43 23.12
CA LEU A 71 10.73 8.96 22.82
C LEU A 71 11.61 7.96 22.06
N VAL A 72 11.63 6.69 22.50
CA VAL A 72 12.38 5.61 21.82
C VAL A 72 11.82 5.34 20.43
N LYS A 73 10.49 5.26 20.34
CA LYS A 73 9.78 5.05 19.08
C LYS A 73 10.05 6.18 18.06
N ASP A 74 9.91 7.43 18.51
CA ASP A 74 10.11 8.60 17.65
C ASP A 74 11.57 8.74 17.23
N GLN A 75 12.52 8.44 18.09
CA GLN A 75 13.93 8.48 17.76
C GLN A 75 14.32 7.40 16.74
N SER A 76 13.76 6.18 16.88
CA SER A 76 13.98 5.13 15.87
C SER A 76 13.46 5.54 14.50
N ALA A 77 12.29 6.21 14.43
CA ALA A 77 11.70 6.72 13.20
C ALA A 77 12.55 7.84 12.57
N LYS A 78 12.95 8.84 13.36
CA LYS A 78 13.78 9.97 12.89
C LYS A 78 15.12 9.52 12.34
N CYS A 79 15.71 8.48 12.95
CA CYS A 79 17.01 7.94 12.58
C CYS A 79 16.95 6.89 11.47
N TYR A 80 15.75 6.45 11.07
CA TYR A 80 15.58 5.26 10.19
C TYR A 80 16.43 4.11 10.69
N ALA A 81 16.24 3.72 11.96
CA ALA A 81 17.10 2.79 12.65
C ALA A 81 16.32 1.80 13.50
N GLY A 82 16.92 0.63 13.74
CA GLY A 82 16.59 -0.18 14.89
C GLY A 82 17.03 0.51 16.17
N TYR A 83 16.21 0.52 17.21
CA TYR A 83 16.56 1.10 18.50
C TYR A 83 16.33 0.11 19.62
N VAL A 84 17.39 -0.25 20.32
CA VAL A 84 17.40 -1.19 21.45
C VAL A 84 17.60 -0.41 22.75
N TYR A 85 16.58 -0.34 23.56
CA TYR A 85 16.59 0.35 24.84
C TYR A 85 16.58 -0.67 25.97
N ALA A 86 17.65 -0.76 26.74
CA ALA A 86 17.80 -1.64 27.88
C ALA A 86 17.86 -0.82 29.18
N SER A 87 16.95 -1.10 30.11
CA SER A 87 16.80 -0.33 31.34
C SER A 87 17.09 -1.18 32.61
N ALA A 88 17.63 -0.52 33.60
CA ALA A 88 17.83 -1.09 34.96
C ALA A 88 16.52 -1.68 35.49
N GLY A 89 16.62 -2.83 36.16
CA GLY A 89 15.51 -3.59 36.73
C GLY A 89 15.17 -3.25 38.15
N PRO A 90 14.10 -3.83 38.70
CA PRO A 90 13.62 -3.53 40.07
C PRO A 90 14.58 -3.95 41.18
N SER A 91 15.57 -4.77 40.88
CA SER A 91 16.61 -5.17 41.86
C SER A 91 17.67 -4.09 42.13
N GLU A 92 17.73 -3.03 41.30
CA GLU A 92 18.79 -2.02 41.37
C GLU A 92 18.63 -1.07 42.57
N SER A 93 17.40 -0.75 42.98
CA SER A 93 17.14 0.15 44.09
C SER A 93 15.75 -0.01 44.69
N SER A 94 15.65 0.18 45.99
CA SER A 94 14.41 0.25 46.76
C SER A 94 14.34 1.50 47.66
N SER A 95 15.31 2.44 47.52
CA SER A 95 15.34 3.67 48.30
C SER A 95 14.51 4.78 47.64
N ASP A 96 15.12 5.90 47.31
CA ASP A 96 14.45 7.08 46.74
C ASP A 96 13.99 6.85 45.30
N LEU A 97 14.63 5.94 44.58
CA LEU A 97 14.34 5.61 43.19
C LEU A 97 13.99 4.13 43.07
N VAL A 98 13.05 3.85 42.16
CA VAL A 98 12.75 2.49 41.71
C VAL A 98 12.90 2.40 40.22
N PHE A 99 13.22 1.20 39.73
CA PHE A 99 13.39 0.90 38.29
C PHE A 99 12.44 -0.23 37.91
N SER A 100 11.95 -0.24 36.68
CA SER A 100 10.96 -1.21 36.24
C SER A 100 11.50 -2.28 35.28
N GLY A 101 12.69 -2.08 34.73
CA GLY A 101 13.20 -2.93 33.63
C GLY A 101 12.40 -2.75 32.35
N HIS A 102 11.92 -1.52 32.08
CA HIS A 102 11.18 -1.22 30.85
C HIS A 102 12.11 -1.25 29.66
N ASN A 103 12.15 -2.40 28.96
CA ASN A 103 12.97 -2.62 27.79
C ASN A 103 12.13 -2.51 26.52
N LEU A 104 12.73 -1.99 25.44
CA LEU A 104 12.07 -1.72 24.16
C LEU A 104 13.01 -2.09 23.01
N ILE A 105 12.44 -2.70 21.98
CA ILE A 105 13.07 -2.83 20.66
C ILE A 105 12.13 -2.21 19.65
N CYS A 106 12.61 -1.17 18.95
CA CYS A 106 11.86 -0.45 17.95
C CYS A 106 12.58 -0.49 16.60
N GLU A 107 11.83 -0.37 15.51
CA GLU A 107 12.36 -0.26 14.15
C GLU A 107 11.53 0.77 13.39
N ASN A 108 12.19 1.84 12.93
CA ASN A 108 11.56 2.88 12.10
C ASN A 108 10.18 3.33 12.64
N GLY A 109 10.06 3.55 13.94
CA GLY A 109 8.85 3.99 14.61
C GLY A 109 7.86 2.87 14.99
N ALA A 110 8.09 1.62 14.62
CA ALA A 110 7.32 0.48 15.06
C ALA A 110 7.94 -0.17 16.31
N ILE A 111 7.12 -0.63 17.25
CA ILE A 111 7.58 -1.41 18.40
C ILE A 111 7.58 -2.88 18.01
N LEU A 112 8.76 -3.51 18.01
CA LEU A 112 8.91 -4.95 17.72
C LEU A 112 8.72 -5.78 18.99
N SER A 113 9.24 -5.30 20.12
CA SER A 113 9.13 -5.98 21.41
C SER A 113 9.18 -4.98 22.55
N GLU A 114 8.41 -5.22 23.61
CA GLU A 114 8.34 -4.36 24.79
C GLU A 114 8.08 -5.20 26.05
N THR A 115 8.77 -4.86 27.15
CA THR A 115 8.42 -5.36 28.48
C THR A 115 8.53 -4.24 29.51
N LYS A 116 7.69 -4.28 30.53
CA LYS A 116 7.76 -3.39 31.70
C LYS A 116 8.25 -4.12 32.94
N THR A 117 8.96 -5.21 32.73
CA THR A 117 9.57 -6.02 33.77
C THR A 117 11.02 -6.32 33.36
N ASP A 118 11.87 -6.74 34.29
CA ASP A 118 13.29 -7.06 34.09
C ASP A 118 13.53 -8.34 33.23
N LYS A 119 12.63 -8.66 32.35
CA LYS A 119 12.77 -9.81 31.44
C LYS A 119 13.63 -9.44 30.24
N ILE A 120 14.37 -10.43 29.74
CA ILE A 120 15.04 -10.34 28.45
C ILE A 120 13.97 -10.39 27.36
N ILE A 121 14.07 -9.47 26.39
CA ILE A 121 13.24 -9.45 25.20
C ILE A 121 14.11 -9.62 23.96
N TYR A 122 13.51 -10.15 22.91
CA TYR A 122 14.13 -10.36 21.62
C TYR A 122 13.33 -9.66 20.54
N GLY A 123 13.99 -9.35 19.41
CA GLY A 123 13.34 -8.77 18.23
C GLY A 123 14.27 -8.89 17.03
N GLN A 124 13.68 -9.04 15.85
CA GLN A 124 14.37 -9.08 14.58
C GLN A 124 14.25 -7.73 13.88
N ILE A 125 15.38 -7.08 13.62
CA ILE A 125 15.48 -5.80 12.93
C ILE A 125 15.82 -6.06 11.46
N ASP A 126 15.02 -5.52 10.54
CA ASP A 126 15.26 -5.63 9.11
C ASP A 126 16.19 -4.51 8.61
N LEU A 127 17.47 -4.85 8.51
CA LEU A 127 18.51 -3.89 8.11
C LEU A 127 18.37 -3.45 6.66
N ASP A 128 17.82 -4.30 5.78
CA ASP A 128 17.65 -3.95 4.37
C ASP A 128 16.60 -2.87 4.20
N HIS A 129 15.45 -2.99 4.89
CA HIS A 129 14.43 -1.94 4.92
C HIS A 129 14.98 -0.61 5.43
N LEU A 130 15.72 -0.64 6.55
CA LEU A 130 16.31 0.57 7.14
C LEU A 130 17.31 1.23 6.20
N ASN A 131 18.20 0.45 5.60
CA ASN A 131 19.20 0.96 4.67
C ASN A 131 18.54 1.51 3.41
N HIS A 132 17.48 0.87 2.92
CA HIS A 132 16.73 1.33 1.76
C HIS A 132 16.03 2.66 2.04
N ASP A 133 15.30 2.79 3.15
CA ASP A 133 14.65 4.04 3.56
C ASP A 133 15.67 5.19 3.65
N ARG A 134 16.87 4.93 4.19
CA ARG A 134 17.96 5.91 4.25
C ARG A 134 18.46 6.39 2.88
N LEU A 135 18.50 5.50 1.87
CA LEU A 135 18.90 5.88 0.52
C LEU A 135 17.90 6.83 -0.15
N HIS A 136 16.62 6.76 0.22
CA HIS A 136 15.56 7.62 -0.32
C HIS A 136 15.54 9.02 0.31
N TYR A 137 15.90 9.16 1.58
CA TYR A 137 15.86 10.42 2.32
C TYR A 137 17.19 11.18 2.24
N LYS A 138 17.49 11.72 1.07
CA LYS A 138 18.76 12.43 0.78
C LYS A 138 19.02 13.65 1.67
N THR A 139 17.98 14.28 2.20
CA THR A 139 18.09 15.43 3.10
C THR A 139 18.75 15.11 4.43
N SER A 140 18.64 13.87 4.91
CA SER A 140 19.31 13.42 6.15
C SER A 140 20.82 13.24 5.98
N MET A 141 21.28 13.08 4.74
CA MET A 141 22.68 12.86 4.37
C MET A 141 23.44 14.17 4.09
N GLN A 142 22.79 15.33 4.21
CA GLN A 142 23.48 16.59 4.06
C GLN A 142 24.38 16.83 5.27
N ASP A 143 25.65 17.05 5.02
CA ASP A 143 26.74 17.32 5.97
C ASP A 143 26.48 18.55 6.87
N LEU A 144 25.49 18.46 7.73
CA LEU A 144 25.20 19.51 8.70
C LEU A 144 26.18 19.48 9.89
N PHE A 145 26.86 18.36 10.11
CA PHE A 145 27.81 18.20 11.23
C PHE A 145 29.03 17.36 10.79
N HIS A 146 30.14 17.98 10.58
CA HIS A 146 31.43 17.30 10.40
C HIS A 146 31.94 16.79 11.76
N VAL A 147 31.41 15.68 12.23
CA VAL A 147 31.94 15.00 13.41
C VAL A 147 32.82 13.84 12.97
N ASN A 148 34.08 13.83 13.39
CA ASN A 148 34.97 12.71 13.11
C ASN A 148 34.58 11.50 13.97
N TYR A 149 34.12 10.43 13.34
CA TYR A 149 33.79 9.16 13.98
C TYR A 149 34.92 8.15 13.84
N THR A 150 35.13 7.39 14.89
CA THR A 150 36.00 6.21 14.87
C THR A 150 35.13 4.98 14.55
N THR A 151 35.44 4.27 13.47
CA THR A 151 34.80 3.00 13.15
C THR A 151 35.61 1.84 13.73
N VAL A 152 34.96 1.00 14.53
CA VAL A 152 35.52 -0.24 15.03
C VAL A 152 34.85 -1.40 14.31
N GLU A 153 35.61 -2.17 13.57
CA GLU A 153 35.09 -3.33 12.85
C GLU A 153 35.05 -4.58 13.74
N PHE A 154 33.99 -5.37 13.57
CA PHE A 154 33.86 -6.68 14.19
C PHE A 154 33.24 -7.66 13.17
N THR A 155 33.34 -8.94 13.43
CA THR A 155 32.79 -9.99 12.56
C THR A 155 31.79 -10.83 13.35
N SER A 156 30.56 -10.85 12.90
CA SER A 156 29.53 -11.72 13.44
C SER A 156 29.61 -13.11 12.78
N LYS A 157 28.96 -14.09 13.41
CA LYS A 157 28.80 -15.41 12.79
C LYS A 157 27.71 -15.32 11.71
N PRO A 158 27.92 -15.88 10.51
CA PRO A 158 26.87 -16.02 9.52
C PRO A 158 25.67 -16.78 10.10
N ILE A 159 24.47 -16.32 9.77
CA ILE A 159 23.22 -17.03 10.07
C ILE A 159 22.85 -17.78 8.79
N GLU A 160 22.88 -19.10 8.83
CA GLU A 160 22.60 -19.97 7.67
C GLU A 160 21.09 -20.08 7.42
N GLU A 161 20.28 -20.12 8.50
CA GLU A 161 18.83 -20.17 8.43
C GLU A 161 18.25 -19.14 9.40
N ILE A 162 17.28 -18.37 8.93
CA ILE A 162 16.54 -17.40 9.75
C ILE A 162 15.16 -17.97 10.07
N GLU A 163 14.91 -18.26 11.33
CA GLU A 163 13.56 -18.49 11.83
C GLU A 163 12.89 -17.14 12.07
N PHE A 164 11.78 -16.88 11.37
CA PHE A 164 11.05 -15.62 11.53
C PHE A 164 10.22 -15.65 12.83
N ASP A 165 10.66 -14.89 13.83
CA ASP A 165 9.94 -14.61 15.08
C ASP A 165 9.21 -13.24 15.01
N ARG A 166 9.24 -12.60 13.87
CA ARG A 166 8.64 -11.30 13.60
C ARG A 166 7.23 -11.47 13.06
N TYR A 167 6.28 -10.67 13.55
CA TYR A 167 4.96 -10.56 12.92
C TYR A 167 5.08 -9.95 11.51
N ILE A 168 4.58 -10.67 10.51
CA ILE A 168 4.47 -10.21 9.13
C ILE A 168 2.99 -10.04 8.82
N ASP A 169 2.59 -8.81 8.49
CA ASP A 169 1.21 -8.49 8.17
C ASP A 169 0.86 -8.99 6.78
N ALA A 170 -0.13 -9.88 6.68
CA ALA A 170 -0.64 -10.38 5.39
C ALA A 170 -1.39 -9.30 4.59
N TYR A 171 -1.91 -8.28 5.27
CA TYR A 171 -2.71 -7.21 4.67
C TYR A 171 -2.11 -5.82 4.93
N PRO A 172 -0.91 -5.53 4.43
CA PRO A 172 -0.13 -4.36 4.86
C PRO A 172 -0.77 -3.00 4.52
N PHE A 173 -1.76 -2.97 3.64
CA PHE A 173 -2.54 -1.78 3.33
C PHE A 173 -3.74 -1.56 4.26
N VAL A 174 -4.14 -2.60 5.01
CA VAL A 174 -5.37 -2.61 5.80
C VAL A 174 -5.06 -2.59 7.29
N PRO A 175 -5.45 -1.57 8.07
CA PRO A 175 -5.25 -1.57 9.51
C PRO A 175 -5.95 -2.74 10.20
N ASN A 176 -5.25 -3.44 11.09
CA ASN A 176 -5.77 -4.61 11.81
C ASN A 176 -6.84 -4.22 12.85
N ASN A 177 -6.74 -3.04 13.46
CA ASN A 177 -7.75 -2.54 14.38
C ASN A 177 -8.94 -1.96 13.63
N GLN A 178 -10.16 -2.40 13.96
CA GLN A 178 -11.37 -2.01 13.25
C GLN A 178 -11.68 -0.51 13.36
N ASP A 179 -11.55 0.08 14.55
CA ASP A 179 -11.85 1.51 14.74
C ASP A 179 -10.85 2.38 13.98
N GLU A 180 -9.56 2.03 14.04
CA GLU A 180 -8.52 2.71 13.28
C GLU A 180 -8.73 2.54 11.78
N ARG A 181 -9.14 1.36 11.32
CA ARG A 181 -9.44 1.08 9.92
C ARG A 181 -10.56 1.96 9.39
N ILE A 182 -11.68 2.10 10.12
CA ILE A 182 -12.79 2.97 9.74
C ILE A 182 -12.32 4.42 9.58
N VAL A 183 -11.58 4.93 10.56
CA VAL A 183 -11.05 6.31 10.52
C VAL A 183 -10.16 6.50 9.30
N ARG A 184 -9.20 5.62 9.07
CA ARG A 184 -8.28 5.71 7.92
C ARG A 184 -8.99 5.55 6.57
N CYS A 185 -9.97 4.65 6.46
CA CYS A 185 -10.74 4.46 5.23
C CYS A 185 -11.53 5.72 4.86
N LEU A 186 -12.17 6.37 5.84
CA LEU A 186 -12.89 7.63 5.61
C LEU A 186 -11.95 8.79 5.29
N GLU A 187 -10.74 8.83 5.88
CA GLU A 187 -9.70 9.78 5.53
C GLU A 187 -9.23 9.60 4.08
N ILE A 188 -9.02 8.35 3.64
CA ILE A 188 -8.67 8.04 2.25
C ILE A 188 -9.75 8.52 1.29
N LEU A 189 -11.02 8.19 1.56
CA LEU A 189 -12.16 8.68 0.77
C LEU A 189 -12.16 10.20 0.66
N HIS A 190 -11.94 10.90 1.77
CA HIS A 190 -11.89 12.36 1.79
C HIS A 190 -10.71 12.92 0.97
N ILE A 191 -9.51 12.31 1.05
CA ILE A 191 -8.33 12.68 0.24
C ILE A 191 -8.63 12.52 -1.25
N GLN A 192 -9.24 11.38 -1.65
CA GLN A 192 -9.67 11.14 -3.03
C GLN A 192 -10.65 12.20 -3.51
N ALA A 193 -11.68 12.47 -2.70
CA ALA A 193 -12.72 13.46 -2.99
C ALA A 193 -12.15 14.88 -3.08
N GLN A 194 -11.25 15.26 -2.17
CA GLN A 194 -10.59 16.56 -2.19
C GLN A 194 -9.76 16.77 -3.47
N GLY A 195 -9.08 15.72 -3.94
CA GLY A 195 -8.33 15.75 -5.20
C GLY A 195 -9.25 16.03 -6.40
N LEU A 196 -10.35 15.28 -6.51
CA LEU A 196 -11.35 15.48 -7.57
C LEU A 196 -12.02 16.85 -7.46
N ALA A 197 -12.46 17.26 -6.27
CA ALA A 197 -13.09 18.56 -6.01
C ALA A 197 -12.18 19.71 -6.46
N THR A 198 -10.88 19.63 -6.13
CA THR A 198 -9.90 20.62 -6.54
C THR A 198 -9.73 20.65 -8.07
N ARG A 199 -9.66 19.50 -8.73
CA ARG A 199 -9.59 19.42 -10.19
C ARG A 199 -10.79 20.10 -10.83
N LEU A 200 -12.01 19.74 -10.41
CA LEU A 200 -13.26 20.31 -10.95
C LEU A 200 -13.33 21.82 -10.76
N SER A 201 -13.00 22.31 -9.57
CA SER A 201 -12.96 23.74 -9.28
C SER A 201 -11.98 24.50 -10.18
N LYS A 202 -10.75 23.96 -10.38
CA LYS A 202 -9.71 24.62 -11.17
C LYS A 202 -10.01 24.68 -12.67
N ILE A 203 -10.70 23.68 -13.22
CA ILE A 203 -11.12 23.67 -14.62
C ILE A 203 -12.51 24.26 -14.83
N HIS A 204 -13.16 24.77 -13.76
CA HIS A 204 -14.51 25.32 -13.78
C HIS A 204 -15.57 24.35 -14.33
N CYS A 205 -15.42 23.07 -14.06
CA CYS A 205 -16.34 22.01 -14.46
C CYS A 205 -17.22 21.62 -13.27
N LYS A 206 -18.53 21.46 -13.53
CA LYS A 206 -19.52 21.09 -12.50
C LYS A 206 -20.18 19.75 -12.80
N ASP A 207 -19.74 19.08 -13.84
CA ASP A 207 -20.31 17.83 -14.31
C ASP A 207 -19.22 16.76 -14.46
N VAL A 208 -19.54 15.52 -14.11
CA VAL A 208 -18.67 14.34 -14.31
C VAL A 208 -19.49 13.22 -14.95
N VAL A 209 -18.83 12.43 -15.77
CA VAL A 209 -19.38 11.19 -16.35
C VAL A 209 -18.64 10.00 -15.73
N ILE A 210 -19.37 9.02 -15.25
CA ILE A 210 -18.79 7.82 -14.63
C ILE A 210 -19.54 6.56 -15.05
N GLY A 211 -18.82 5.51 -15.42
CA GLY A 211 -19.39 4.20 -15.71
C GLY A 211 -19.63 3.42 -14.42
N ILE A 212 -20.85 2.92 -14.22
CA ILE A 212 -21.24 2.15 -13.04
C ILE A 212 -21.54 0.71 -13.45
N SER A 213 -20.69 -0.22 -13.03
CA SER A 213 -20.90 -1.66 -13.22
C SER A 213 -21.72 -2.31 -12.09
N GLY A 214 -21.78 -1.67 -10.94
CA GLY A 214 -22.33 -2.24 -9.70
C GLY A 214 -21.30 -3.06 -8.89
N GLY A 215 -20.03 -3.06 -9.31
CA GLY A 215 -18.91 -3.63 -8.55
C GLY A 215 -18.27 -2.61 -7.61
N LEU A 216 -17.39 -3.10 -6.72
CA LEU A 216 -16.74 -2.31 -5.66
C LEU A 216 -16.00 -1.06 -6.18
N ASP A 217 -15.27 -1.17 -7.28
CA ASP A 217 -14.42 -0.08 -7.78
C ASP A 217 -15.26 1.09 -8.31
N SER A 218 -16.30 0.78 -9.09
CA SER A 218 -17.23 1.81 -9.58
C SER A 218 -18.07 2.40 -8.44
N THR A 219 -18.41 1.60 -7.43
CA THR A 219 -19.08 2.07 -6.21
C THR A 219 -18.21 3.05 -5.44
N LEU A 220 -16.95 2.70 -5.16
CA LEU A 220 -16.01 3.61 -4.49
C LEU A 220 -15.84 4.91 -5.29
N ALA A 221 -15.64 4.82 -6.61
CA ALA A 221 -15.47 5.99 -7.45
C ALA A 221 -16.73 6.90 -7.44
N LEU A 222 -17.93 6.32 -7.41
CA LEU A 222 -19.18 7.08 -7.28
C LEU A 222 -19.30 7.78 -5.92
N LEU A 223 -18.94 7.10 -4.83
CA LEU A 223 -18.88 7.71 -3.48
C LEU A 223 -17.88 8.86 -3.42
N VAL A 224 -16.72 8.71 -4.06
CA VAL A 224 -15.72 9.79 -4.19
C VAL A 224 -16.29 10.99 -4.97
N CYS A 225 -16.98 10.76 -6.09
CA CYS A 225 -17.64 11.81 -6.85
C CYS A 225 -18.68 12.56 -5.99
N HIS A 226 -19.52 11.81 -5.29
CA HIS A 226 -20.56 12.39 -4.43
C HIS A 226 -19.96 13.25 -3.29
N GLU A 227 -18.90 12.76 -2.64
CA GLU A 227 -18.21 13.52 -1.60
C GLU A 227 -17.49 14.76 -2.18
N ALA A 228 -16.88 14.66 -3.37
CA ALA A 228 -16.25 15.78 -4.05
C ALA A 228 -17.27 16.89 -4.40
N PHE A 229 -18.48 16.50 -4.81
CA PHE A 229 -19.56 17.43 -5.09
C PHE A 229 -20.07 18.13 -3.82
N LYS A 230 -20.16 17.41 -2.70
CA LYS A 230 -20.44 18.02 -1.38
C LYS A 230 -19.38 19.06 -0.99
N ILE A 231 -18.09 18.74 -1.15
CA ILE A 231 -16.98 19.65 -0.84
C ILE A 231 -17.12 20.97 -1.63
N ASN A 232 -17.46 20.89 -2.91
CA ASN A 232 -17.62 22.08 -3.77
C ASN A 232 -19.01 22.73 -3.69
N ASN A 233 -19.95 22.18 -2.93
CA ASN A 233 -21.36 22.55 -2.93
C ASN A 233 -22.00 22.53 -4.34
N TYR A 234 -21.68 21.49 -5.12
CA TYR A 234 -22.28 21.24 -6.42
C TYR A 234 -23.53 20.36 -6.28
N ASP A 235 -24.46 20.49 -7.24
CA ASP A 235 -25.64 19.63 -7.30
C ASP A 235 -25.24 18.19 -7.72
N SER A 236 -25.67 17.20 -6.94
CA SER A 236 -25.42 15.78 -7.25
C SER A 236 -25.94 15.38 -8.64
N LYS A 237 -26.91 16.10 -9.21
CA LYS A 237 -27.38 15.89 -10.59
C LYS A 237 -26.32 16.12 -11.66
N GLY A 238 -25.24 16.84 -11.36
CA GLY A 238 -24.06 16.94 -12.23
C GLY A 238 -23.18 15.68 -12.26
N ILE A 239 -23.50 14.65 -11.47
CA ILE A 239 -22.86 13.33 -11.56
C ILE A 239 -23.69 12.48 -12.52
N HIS A 240 -23.22 12.30 -13.75
CA HIS A 240 -23.85 11.47 -14.78
C HIS A 240 -23.34 10.04 -14.66
N ALA A 241 -24.07 9.20 -13.96
CA ALA A 241 -23.76 7.80 -13.68
C ALA A 241 -24.37 6.90 -14.76
N ILE A 242 -23.54 6.28 -15.60
CA ILE A 242 -23.95 5.53 -16.77
C ILE A 242 -23.79 4.03 -16.54
N THR A 243 -24.87 3.29 -16.59
CA THR A 243 -24.82 1.82 -16.65
C THR A 243 -24.80 1.35 -18.10
N MET A 244 -23.87 0.45 -18.41
CA MET A 244 -23.67 0.01 -19.80
C MET A 244 -23.70 -1.52 -19.88
N PRO A 245 -24.92 -2.14 -19.82
CA PRO A 245 -25.04 -3.59 -19.87
C PRO A 245 -24.50 -4.14 -21.20
N GLY A 246 -23.70 -5.20 -21.06
CA GLY A 246 -23.16 -5.98 -22.17
C GLY A 246 -23.56 -7.44 -22.05
N PHE A 247 -22.78 -8.35 -22.63
CA PHE A 247 -23.10 -9.77 -22.72
C PHE A 247 -22.97 -10.51 -21.36
N GLY A 248 -22.16 -9.98 -20.41
CA GLY A 248 -21.88 -10.60 -19.11
C GLY A 248 -22.58 -9.97 -17.91
N THR A 249 -23.38 -8.93 -18.10
CA THR A 249 -23.98 -8.16 -16.99
C THR A 249 -25.06 -8.96 -16.26
N THR A 250 -24.96 -9.04 -14.92
CA THR A 250 -25.91 -9.78 -14.08
C THR A 250 -27.06 -8.90 -13.59
N LYS A 251 -28.21 -9.52 -13.24
CA LYS A 251 -29.37 -8.78 -12.70
C LYS A 251 -29.09 -8.14 -11.34
N ARG A 252 -28.28 -8.78 -10.49
CA ARG A 252 -27.96 -8.32 -9.13
C ARG A 252 -27.11 -7.05 -9.16
N THR A 253 -26.01 -7.05 -9.91
CA THR A 253 -25.13 -5.90 -10.03
C THR A 253 -25.85 -4.69 -10.62
N LYS A 254 -26.70 -4.90 -11.62
CA LYS A 254 -27.56 -3.86 -12.19
C LYS A 254 -28.53 -3.27 -11.16
N SER A 255 -29.19 -4.11 -10.35
CA SER A 255 -30.12 -3.67 -9.32
C SER A 255 -29.43 -2.81 -8.26
N ASN A 256 -28.27 -3.27 -7.75
CA ASN A 256 -27.50 -2.54 -6.74
C ASN A 256 -26.98 -1.20 -7.25
N ALA A 257 -26.50 -1.16 -8.49
CA ALA A 257 -26.09 0.08 -9.13
C ALA A 257 -27.24 1.11 -9.17
N GLN A 258 -28.43 0.69 -9.60
CA GLN A 258 -29.60 1.58 -9.67
C GLN A 258 -30.02 2.10 -8.30
N ILE A 259 -30.13 1.21 -7.29
CA ILE A 259 -30.50 1.61 -5.93
C ILE A 259 -29.49 2.64 -5.37
N LEU A 260 -28.20 2.40 -5.54
CA LEU A 260 -27.16 3.32 -5.07
C LEU A 260 -27.28 4.69 -5.75
N MET A 261 -27.44 4.73 -7.07
CA MET A 261 -27.58 5.99 -7.83
C MET A 261 -28.81 6.79 -7.39
N ASP A 262 -29.92 6.11 -7.12
CA ASP A 262 -31.17 6.74 -6.66
C ASP A 262 -31.00 7.34 -5.25
N LEU A 263 -30.37 6.60 -4.32
CA LEU A 263 -30.08 7.05 -2.96
C LEU A 263 -29.11 8.24 -2.92
N LEU A 264 -28.15 8.29 -3.83
CA LEU A 264 -27.20 9.41 -3.95
C LEU A 264 -27.76 10.59 -4.74
N HIS A 265 -29.00 10.48 -5.29
CA HIS A 265 -29.67 11.49 -6.08
C HIS A 265 -28.88 11.98 -7.30
N VAL A 266 -28.08 11.12 -7.91
CA VAL A 266 -27.31 11.43 -9.12
C VAL A 266 -28.18 11.34 -10.39
N SER A 267 -27.70 11.87 -11.51
CA SER A 267 -28.30 11.62 -12.82
C SER A 267 -27.89 10.23 -13.30
N SER A 268 -28.84 9.36 -13.60
CA SER A 268 -28.57 8.00 -14.03
C SER A 268 -29.16 7.71 -15.41
N GLU A 269 -28.42 6.98 -16.23
CA GLU A 269 -28.85 6.54 -17.57
C GLU A 269 -28.32 5.13 -17.84
N GLU A 270 -29.11 4.34 -18.61
CA GLU A 270 -28.72 3.02 -19.08
C GLU A 270 -28.52 3.04 -20.58
N ILE A 271 -27.34 2.64 -21.05
CA ILE A 271 -26.98 2.57 -22.47
C ILE A 271 -26.44 1.17 -22.77
N SER A 272 -27.18 0.35 -23.49
CA SER A 272 -26.71 -0.98 -23.91
C SER A 272 -25.60 -0.88 -24.94
N ILE A 273 -24.51 -1.63 -24.71
CA ILE A 273 -23.38 -1.69 -25.65
C ILE A 273 -23.55 -2.82 -26.70
N VAL A 274 -24.57 -3.66 -26.58
CA VAL A 274 -24.71 -4.90 -27.36
C VAL A 274 -24.73 -4.64 -28.86
N ASP A 275 -25.51 -3.69 -29.32
CA ASP A 275 -25.65 -3.40 -30.76
C ASP A 275 -24.36 -2.79 -31.34
N GLY A 276 -23.72 -1.85 -30.61
CA GLY A 276 -22.44 -1.24 -31.02
C GLY A 276 -21.34 -2.29 -31.13
N VAL A 277 -21.17 -3.15 -30.11
CA VAL A 277 -20.18 -4.22 -30.13
C VAL A 277 -20.46 -5.25 -31.22
N ASN A 278 -21.73 -5.64 -31.46
CA ASN A 278 -22.08 -6.56 -32.53
C ASN A 278 -21.78 -5.96 -33.92
N GLN A 279 -22.00 -4.65 -34.13
CA GLN A 279 -21.63 -3.98 -35.35
C GLN A 279 -20.10 -3.96 -35.49
N HIS A 280 -19.37 -3.64 -34.45
CA HIS A 280 -17.92 -3.67 -34.43
C HIS A 280 -17.34 -5.04 -34.78
N PHE A 281 -17.91 -6.14 -34.23
CA PHE A 281 -17.51 -7.51 -34.57
C PHE A 281 -17.65 -7.80 -36.06
N LYS A 282 -18.74 -7.34 -36.69
CA LYS A 282 -18.93 -7.48 -38.13
C LYS A 282 -17.84 -6.72 -38.91
N ASP A 283 -17.54 -5.49 -38.50
CA ASP A 283 -16.58 -4.62 -39.18
C ASP A 283 -15.15 -5.18 -39.14
N ILE A 284 -14.76 -5.82 -38.01
CA ILE A 284 -13.44 -6.45 -37.85
C ILE A 284 -13.43 -7.94 -38.20
N HIS A 285 -14.53 -8.49 -38.72
CA HIS A 285 -14.69 -9.92 -39.06
C HIS A 285 -14.44 -10.87 -37.89
N HIS A 286 -14.78 -10.45 -36.65
CA HIS A 286 -14.69 -11.28 -35.49
C HIS A 286 -15.93 -12.16 -35.33
N ASN A 287 -15.73 -13.47 -35.06
CA ASN A 287 -16.83 -14.37 -34.74
C ASN A 287 -17.31 -14.16 -33.30
N PRO A 288 -18.57 -13.73 -33.04
CA PRO A 288 -19.09 -13.49 -31.71
C PRO A 288 -19.09 -14.70 -30.76
N GLU A 289 -19.07 -15.92 -31.32
CA GLU A 289 -19.02 -17.17 -30.53
C GLU A 289 -17.59 -17.45 -29.98
N VAL A 290 -16.59 -16.71 -30.45
CA VAL A 290 -15.21 -16.86 -29.96
C VAL A 290 -14.92 -15.84 -28.86
N HIS A 291 -15.06 -16.28 -27.61
CA HIS A 291 -14.92 -15.47 -26.39
C HIS A 291 -13.44 -15.33 -26.01
N ASN A 292 -12.67 -14.62 -26.80
CA ASN A 292 -11.24 -14.34 -26.61
C ASN A 292 -11.01 -12.90 -26.17
N ILE A 293 -9.73 -12.50 -26.06
CA ILE A 293 -9.33 -11.15 -25.65
C ILE A 293 -9.90 -10.04 -26.56
N THR A 294 -10.16 -10.33 -27.86
CA THR A 294 -10.82 -9.38 -28.77
C THR A 294 -12.27 -9.15 -28.34
N TYR A 295 -12.98 -10.23 -28.01
CA TYR A 295 -14.36 -10.17 -27.54
C TYR A 295 -14.50 -9.33 -26.25
N GLU A 296 -13.59 -9.53 -25.28
CA GLU A 296 -13.60 -8.80 -24.02
C GLU A 296 -13.23 -7.32 -24.23
N ASN A 297 -12.10 -7.06 -24.91
CA ASN A 297 -11.58 -5.71 -25.11
C ASN A 297 -12.50 -4.83 -25.95
N SER A 298 -13.24 -5.39 -26.91
CA SER A 298 -14.21 -4.63 -27.71
C SER A 298 -15.33 -4.06 -26.83
N GLN A 299 -15.83 -4.83 -25.87
CA GLN A 299 -16.85 -4.36 -24.92
C GLN A 299 -16.31 -3.25 -23.99
N ALA A 300 -15.08 -3.39 -23.48
CA ALA A 300 -14.47 -2.39 -22.63
C ALA A 300 -14.23 -1.06 -23.36
N ARG A 301 -13.78 -1.13 -24.64
CA ARG A 301 -13.57 0.07 -25.46
C ARG A 301 -14.87 0.76 -25.85
N GLU A 302 -15.92 0.00 -26.18
CA GLU A 302 -17.24 0.57 -26.48
C GLU A 302 -17.77 1.37 -25.29
N ARG A 303 -17.67 0.84 -24.07
CA ARG A 303 -18.02 1.58 -22.85
C ARG A 303 -17.23 2.88 -22.70
N THR A 304 -15.93 2.81 -22.94
CA THR A 304 -15.06 4.00 -22.82
C THR A 304 -15.39 5.04 -23.87
N GLN A 305 -15.67 4.63 -25.11
CA GLN A 305 -16.09 5.55 -26.19
C GLN A 305 -17.36 6.29 -25.79
N ILE A 306 -18.40 5.57 -25.34
CA ILE A 306 -19.65 6.17 -24.88
C ILE A 306 -19.40 7.21 -23.77
N LEU A 307 -18.62 6.86 -22.74
CA LEU A 307 -18.32 7.78 -21.64
C LEU A 307 -17.60 9.04 -22.10
N MET A 308 -16.61 8.91 -23.02
CA MET A 308 -15.87 10.04 -23.57
C MET A 308 -16.75 10.96 -24.41
N ASP A 309 -17.64 10.41 -25.24
CA ASP A 309 -18.55 11.19 -26.07
C ASP A 309 -19.62 11.89 -25.23
N LEU A 310 -20.16 11.21 -24.21
CA LEU A 310 -21.09 11.84 -23.24
C LEU A 310 -20.40 12.96 -22.46
N SER A 311 -19.13 12.81 -22.10
CA SER A 311 -18.39 13.88 -21.42
C SER A 311 -18.31 15.15 -22.26
N ASN A 312 -18.13 15.00 -23.59
CA ASN A 312 -18.18 16.14 -24.51
C ASN A 312 -19.60 16.75 -24.57
N ALA A 313 -20.64 15.90 -24.63
CA ALA A 313 -22.03 16.37 -24.72
C ALA A 313 -22.47 17.15 -23.46
N TYR A 314 -22.00 16.72 -22.28
CA TYR A 314 -22.32 17.36 -21.00
C TYR A 314 -21.32 18.42 -20.53
N ASN A 315 -20.26 18.67 -21.30
CA ASN A 315 -19.14 19.53 -20.90
C ASN A 315 -18.54 19.07 -19.55
N ALA A 316 -18.38 17.77 -19.42
CA ALA A 316 -17.96 17.05 -18.21
C ALA A 316 -16.55 16.46 -18.37
N ILE A 317 -16.04 15.86 -17.29
CA ILE A 317 -14.87 14.98 -17.36
C ILE A 317 -15.25 13.54 -17.03
N VAL A 318 -14.56 12.57 -17.66
CA VAL A 318 -14.71 11.15 -17.34
C VAL A 318 -13.90 10.79 -16.09
N VAL A 319 -14.57 10.23 -15.08
CA VAL A 319 -13.93 9.71 -13.87
C VAL A 319 -13.66 8.21 -14.03
N GLY A 320 -12.38 7.83 -13.83
CA GLY A 320 -11.92 6.43 -13.92
C GLY A 320 -12.09 5.69 -12.60
N THR A 321 -12.39 4.40 -12.70
CA THR A 321 -12.68 3.51 -11.59
C THR A 321 -11.56 2.52 -11.27
N GLY A 322 -10.56 2.35 -12.16
CA GLY A 322 -9.46 1.41 -12.01
C GLY A 322 -8.60 1.68 -10.77
N ASP A 323 -8.21 0.63 -10.07
CA ASP A 323 -7.47 0.68 -8.82
C ASP A 323 -5.95 0.44 -8.98
N LEU A 324 -5.21 0.55 -7.87
CA LEU A 324 -3.76 0.39 -7.83
C LEU A 324 -3.31 -1.02 -8.23
N SER A 325 -4.01 -2.05 -7.81
CA SER A 325 -3.67 -3.46 -8.04
C SER A 325 -3.88 -3.85 -9.50
N GLU A 326 -4.96 -3.35 -10.11
CA GLU A 326 -5.20 -3.48 -11.55
C GLU A 326 -4.11 -2.81 -12.37
N LEU A 327 -3.66 -1.62 -11.96
CA LEU A 327 -2.54 -0.91 -12.59
C LEU A 327 -1.21 -1.67 -12.41
N ALA A 328 -0.97 -2.27 -11.25
CA ALA A 328 0.22 -3.08 -11.00
C ALA A 328 0.32 -4.27 -11.96
N LEU A 329 -0.77 -5.01 -12.11
CA LEU A 329 -0.85 -6.21 -12.93
C LEU A 329 -1.18 -5.91 -14.41
N GLY A 330 -1.51 -4.64 -14.74
CA GLY A 330 -2.05 -4.28 -16.04
C GLY A 330 -3.34 -5.04 -16.38
N TRP A 331 -4.16 -5.34 -15.37
CA TRP A 331 -5.45 -6.01 -15.52
C TRP A 331 -6.54 -5.01 -15.89
N CYS A 332 -6.41 -4.46 -17.05
CA CYS A 332 -7.31 -3.49 -17.66
C CYS A 332 -7.14 -3.52 -19.18
N THR A 333 -8.16 -3.14 -19.92
CA THR A 333 -8.09 -3.03 -21.37
C THR A 333 -7.40 -1.72 -21.74
N TYR A 334 -6.25 -1.83 -22.44
CA TYR A 334 -5.56 -0.65 -22.97
C TYR A 334 -6.48 0.18 -23.86
N ASN A 335 -6.55 1.48 -23.59
CA ASN A 335 -7.47 2.40 -24.26
C ASN A 335 -8.95 1.98 -24.15
N GLY A 336 -9.29 1.36 -23.03
CA GLY A 336 -10.65 1.01 -22.62
C GLY A 336 -10.87 1.53 -21.18
N ASP A 337 -11.26 0.66 -20.27
CA ASP A 337 -11.42 0.95 -18.82
C ASP A 337 -10.16 1.51 -18.13
N HIS A 338 -8.99 1.28 -18.73
CA HIS A 338 -7.71 1.87 -18.31
C HIS A 338 -7.66 3.41 -18.49
N MET A 339 -8.48 4.00 -19.38
CA MET A 339 -8.43 5.43 -19.70
C MET A 339 -9.57 6.22 -19.08
N SER A 340 -9.22 7.40 -18.56
CA SER A 340 -10.17 8.39 -18.05
C SER A 340 -9.51 9.77 -18.05
N MET A 341 -10.24 10.81 -17.68
CA MET A 341 -9.68 12.15 -17.53
C MET A 341 -9.19 12.41 -16.09
N TYR A 342 -9.71 11.65 -15.11
CA TYR A 342 -9.22 11.65 -13.73
C TYR A 342 -9.53 10.31 -13.05
N ALA A 343 -8.50 9.61 -12.55
CA ALA A 343 -8.63 8.28 -11.94
C ALA A 343 -8.61 8.37 -10.42
N VAL A 344 -9.78 8.33 -9.79
CA VAL A 344 -9.90 8.54 -8.34
C VAL A 344 -9.37 7.38 -7.50
N ASN A 345 -9.40 6.14 -8.01
CA ASN A 345 -8.95 4.95 -7.29
C ASN A 345 -7.50 4.54 -7.60
N ALA A 346 -6.79 5.24 -8.47
CA ALA A 346 -5.48 4.83 -9.02
C ALA A 346 -4.38 4.56 -7.96
N SER A 347 -4.56 5.01 -6.73
CA SER A 347 -3.64 4.80 -5.61
C SER A 347 -4.25 3.98 -4.45
N VAL A 348 -5.41 3.36 -4.67
CA VAL A 348 -6.09 2.51 -3.68
C VAL A 348 -5.92 1.04 -4.09
N PRO A 349 -5.30 0.17 -3.28
CA PRO A 349 -5.18 -1.25 -3.61
C PRO A 349 -6.53 -1.97 -3.49
N LYS A 350 -6.73 -3.04 -4.27
CA LYS A 350 -7.96 -3.81 -4.34
C LYS A 350 -8.43 -4.29 -2.96
N THR A 351 -7.50 -4.77 -2.13
CA THR A 351 -7.81 -5.24 -0.77
C THR A 351 -8.38 -4.13 0.12
N LEU A 352 -8.03 -2.87 -0.13
CA LEU A 352 -8.52 -1.73 0.67
C LEU A 352 -9.85 -1.17 0.17
N VAL A 353 -10.18 -1.32 -1.14
CA VAL A 353 -11.41 -0.81 -1.74
C VAL A 353 -12.65 -1.27 -0.96
N ARG A 354 -12.72 -2.56 -0.67
CA ARG A 354 -13.84 -3.14 0.10
C ARG A 354 -14.02 -2.47 1.46
N TYR A 355 -12.92 -2.29 2.21
CA TYR A 355 -12.99 -1.71 3.56
C TYR A 355 -13.37 -0.22 3.56
N ILE A 356 -13.04 0.51 2.49
CA ILE A 356 -13.50 1.90 2.34
C ILE A 356 -15.01 1.92 2.15
N VAL A 357 -15.56 1.08 1.27
CA VAL A 357 -17.01 0.98 1.03
C VAL A 357 -17.74 0.53 2.30
N GLU A 358 -17.26 -0.50 3.00
CA GLU A 358 -17.79 -0.95 4.30
C GLU A 358 -17.76 0.19 5.35
N SER A 359 -16.69 0.98 5.39
CA SER A 359 -16.58 2.08 6.34
C SER A 359 -17.61 3.19 6.07
N VAL A 360 -17.96 3.44 4.82
CA VAL A 360 -19.07 4.34 4.46
C VAL A 360 -20.39 3.74 4.89
N ALA A 361 -20.63 2.45 4.61
CA ALA A 361 -21.85 1.75 5.02
C ALA A 361 -22.10 1.81 6.54
N LEU A 362 -21.03 1.67 7.33
CA LEU A 362 -21.11 1.72 8.80
C LEU A 362 -21.39 3.14 9.35
N LYS A 363 -21.23 4.19 8.54
CA LYS A 363 -21.45 5.59 8.94
C LYS A 363 -22.71 6.21 8.35
N ASP A 364 -23.27 5.63 7.30
CA ASP A 364 -24.44 6.11 6.60
C ASP A 364 -25.55 5.04 6.60
N GLU A 365 -26.54 5.23 7.46
CA GLU A 365 -27.66 4.29 7.63
C GLU A 365 -28.50 4.13 6.35
N ILE A 366 -28.55 5.15 5.49
CA ILE A 366 -29.36 5.13 4.25
C ILE A 366 -28.66 4.24 3.21
N LEU A 367 -27.32 4.30 3.14
CA LEU A 367 -26.53 3.57 2.17
C LEU A 367 -26.13 2.17 2.66
N HIS A 368 -26.34 1.87 3.96
CA HIS A 368 -25.84 0.65 4.61
C HIS A 368 -26.15 -0.63 3.83
N ASP A 369 -27.43 -0.90 3.59
CA ASP A 369 -27.86 -2.20 3.05
C ASP A 369 -27.35 -2.42 1.62
N VAL A 370 -27.43 -1.40 0.75
CA VAL A 370 -26.98 -1.51 -0.64
C VAL A 370 -25.45 -1.64 -0.72
N LEU A 371 -24.70 -0.92 0.12
CA LEU A 371 -23.23 -1.00 0.12
C LEU A 371 -22.75 -2.34 0.67
N MET A 372 -23.40 -2.88 1.71
CA MET A 372 -23.08 -4.21 2.23
C MET A 372 -23.39 -5.32 1.22
N ASP A 373 -24.52 -5.24 0.48
CA ASP A 373 -24.82 -6.22 -0.58
C ASP A 373 -23.81 -6.14 -1.75
N ILE A 374 -23.32 -4.96 -2.08
CA ILE A 374 -22.22 -4.79 -3.05
C ILE A 374 -20.93 -5.44 -2.55
N CYS A 375 -20.58 -5.23 -1.27
CA CYS A 375 -19.41 -5.84 -0.66
C CYS A 375 -19.46 -7.38 -0.68
N ASP A 376 -20.64 -7.97 -0.58
CA ASP A 376 -20.85 -9.42 -0.61
C ASP A 376 -20.95 -10.01 -2.04
N THR A 377 -20.82 -9.16 -3.07
CA THR A 377 -20.84 -9.60 -4.46
C THR A 377 -19.42 -10.02 -4.91
N PRO A 378 -19.25 -11.22 -5.50
CA PRO A 378 -17.94 -11.67 -5.99
C PRO A 378 -17.36 -10.76 -7.07
N VAL A 379 -16.05 -10.53 -7.01
CA VAL A 379 -15.32 -9.72 -8.01
C VAL A 379 -15.28 -10.45 -9.35
N SER A 380 -15.80 -9.82 -10.40
CA SER A 380 -15.81 -10.37 -11.77
C SER A 380 -15.75 -9.24 -12.81
N PRO A 381 -15.04 -9.42 -13.93
CA PRO A 381 -15.00 -8.43 -15.00
C PRO A 381 -16.33 -8.33 -15.80
N GLU A 382 -17.30 -9.25 -15.60
CA GLU A 382 -18.60 -9.31 -16.29
C GLU A 382 -18.53 -9.13 -17.83
N LEU A 383 -17.43 -9.58 -18.45
CA LEU A 383 -17.21 -9.46 -19.90
C LEU A 383 -17.65 -10.72 -20.67
N LEU A 384 -17.63 -11.88 -20.01
CA LEU A 384 -18.05 -13.15 -20.59
C LEU A 384 -19.51 -13.47 -20.20
N PRO A 385 -20.30 -14.08 -21.12
CA PRO A 385 -21.65 -14.53 -20.79
C PRO A 385 -21.61 -15.50 -19.61
N PRO A 386 -22.62 -15.49 -18.72
CA PRO A 386 -22.73 -16.46 -17.65
C PRO A 386 -22.81 -17.90 -18.21
N ASP A 387 -22.40 -18.88 -17.42
CA ASP A 387 -22.52 -20.29 -17.78
C ASP A 387 -23.99 -20.71 -17.94
N LYS A 388 -24.23 -21.96 -18.37
CA LYS A 388 -25.57 -22.52 -18.57
C LYS A 388 -26.44 -22.50 -17.31
N ASN A 389 -25.85 -22.33 -16.13
CA ASN A 389 -26.50 -22.26 -14.82
C ASN A 389 -26.67 -20.83 -14.31
N GLY A 390 -26.30 -19.81 -15.12
CA GLY A 390 -26.38 -18.41 -14.73
C GLY A 390 -25.25 -17.96 -13.78
N LYS A 391 -24.18 -18.78 -13.61
CA LYS A 391 -23.02 -18.42 -12.80
C LYS A 391 -22.01 -17.63 -13.62
N ILE A 392 -21.27 -16.76 -12.94
CA ILE A 392 -20.17 -15.99 -13.52
C ILE A 392 -19.16 -16.94 -14.16
N ALA A 393 -18.91 -16.78 -15.47
CA ALA A 393 -18.08 -17.68 -16.26
C ALA A 393 -16.58 -17.51 -15.99
N GLN A 394 -16.15 -16.34 -15.51
CA GLN A 394 -14.75 -16.05 -15.22
C GLN A 394 -14.62 -15.26 -13.91
N LYS A 395 -13.86 -15.79 -12.98
CA LYS A 395 -13.42 -15.05 -11.80
C LYS A 395 -12.02 -14.54 -12.04
N THR A 396 -11.78 -13.26 -11.76
CA THR A 396 -10.47 -12.63 -11.91
C THR A 396 -9.38 -13.41 -11.17
N GLU A 397 -9.67 -13.88 -9.96
CA GLU A 397 -8.74 -14.63 -9.12
C GLU A 397 -8.37 -16.02 -9.66
N GLU A 398 -9.22 -16.63 -10.51
CA GLU A 398 -8.87 -17.90 -11.17
C GLU A 398 -7.76 -17.73 -12.22
N VAL A 399 -7.66 -16.55 -12.80
CA VAL A 399 -6.66 -16.22 -13.84
C VAL A 399 -5.39 -15.61 -13.24
N LEU A 400 -5.55 -14.69 -12.30
CA LEU A 400 -4.45 -13.93 -11.70
C LEU A 400 -3.89 -14.59 -10.42
N GLY A 401 -4.73 -15.25 -9.63
CA GLY A 401 -4.51 -15.55 -8.23
C GLY A 401 -5.16 -14.50 -7.33
N SER A 402 -5.10 -14.72 -6.01
CA SER A 402 -5.69 -13.80 -5.02
C SER A 402 -5.05 -12.42 -5.05
N TYR A 403 -5.88 -11.37 -5.02
CA TYR A 403 -5.41 -10.00 -4.85
C TYR A 403 -4.72 -9.77 -3.50
N ASP A 404 -5.03 -10.55 -2.48
CA ASP A 404 -4.34 -10.48 -1.18
C ASP A 404 -2.84 -10.73 -1.34
N LEU A 405 -2.46 -11.77 -2.11
CA LEU A 405 -1.07 -12.07 -2.42
C LEU A 405 -0.43 -10.97 -3.28
N HIS A 406 -1.13 -10.50 -4.31
CA HIS A 406 -0.60 -9.49 -5.22
C HIS A 406 -0.37 -8.15 -4.51
N ASP A 407 -1.28 -7.72 -3.65
CA ASP A 407 -1.14 -6.49 -2.87
C ASP A 407 -0.02 -6.62 -1.82
N PHE A 408 0.14 -7.79 -1.21
CA PHE A 408 1.28 -8.08 -0.36
C PHE A 408 2.60 -7.95 -1.13
N PHE A 409 2.73 -8.60 -2.30
CA PHE A 409 3.94 -8.50 -3.13
C PHE A 409 4.20 -7.06 -3.58
N LEU A 410 3.16 -6.36 -3.96
CA LEU A 410 3.23 -4.96 -4.36
C LEU A 410 3.77 -4.08 -3.23
N TYR A 411 3.29 -4.29 -2.01
CA TYR A 411 3.75 -3.55 -0.84
C TYR A 411 5.21 -3.83 -0.54
N GLN A 412 5.60 -5.10 -0.46
CA GLN A 412 6.99 -5.48 -0.17
C GLN A 412 7.94 -4.97 -1.26
N MET A 413 7.56 -5.12 -2.53
CA MET A 413 8.38 -4.66 -3.65
C MET A 413 8.54 -3.14 -3.71
N LEU A 414 7.46 -2.36 -3.56
CA LEU A 414 7.50 -0.91 -3.80
C LEU A 414 7.72 -0.07 -2.54
N ARG A 415 7.29 -0.55 -1.37
CA ARG A 415 7.48 0.19 -0.12
C ARG A 415 8.80 -0.19 0.54
N HIS A 416 9.15 -1.47 0.51
CA HIS A 416 10.34 -2.01 1.18
C HIS A 416 11.48 -2.33 0.23
N HIS A 417 11.19 -2.45 -1.08
CA HIS A 417 12.14 -2.81 -2.15
C HIS A 417 12.79 -4.17 -1.95
N ASP A 418 12.03 -5.07 -1.34
CA ASP A 418 12.48 -6.44 -1.14
C ASP A 418 12.64 -7.19 -2.47
N GLU A 419 13.62 -8.08 -2.50
CA GLU A 419 13.86 -8.96 -3.63
C GLU A 419 12.83 -10.11 -3.67
N PRO A 420 12.59 -10.72 -4.85
CA PRO A 420 11.57 -11.77 -5.03
C PRO A 420 11.66 -12.92 -4.04
N LYS A 421 12.87 -13.39 -3.75
CA LYS A 421 13.07 -14.48 -2.79
C LYS A 421 12.63 -14.08 -1.37
N LYS A 422 13.04 -12.91 -0.91
CA LYS A 422 12.62 -12.39 0.40
C LYS A 422 11.11 -12.19 0.47
N ILE A 423 10.50 -11.64 -0.59
CA ILE A 423 9.04 -11.47 -0.67
C ILE A 423 8.31 -12.82 -0.56
N TYR A 424 8.82 -13.85 -1.23
CA TYR A 424 8.27 -15.19 -1.15
C TYR A 424 8.38 -15.77 0.27
N ASP A 425 9.54 -15.66 0.91
CA ASP A 425 9.77 -16.15 2.27
C ASP A 425 8.84 -15.44 3.27
N LEU A 426 8.71 -14.11 3.16
CA LEU A 426 7.78 -13.32 3.97
C LEU A 426 6.31 -13.71 3.72
N ALA A 427 5.94 -13.96 2.47
CA ALA A 427 4.59 -14.40 2.12
C ALA A 427 4.27 -15.79 2.70
N CYS A 428 5.21 -16.72 2.70
CA CYS A 428 5.04 -18.03 3.34
C CYS A 428 4.81 -17.93 4.85
N VAL A 429 5.36 -16.90 5.50
CA VAL A 429 5.13 -16.62 6.93
C VAL A 429 3.79 -15.93 7.16
N ALA A 430 3.43 -14.97 6.28
CA ALA A 430 2.20 -14.19 6.41
C ALA A 430 0.94 -14.99 6.06
N PHE A 431 1.01 -15.84 5.04
CA PHE A 431 -0.11 -16.64 4.52
C PHE A 431 0.07 -18.13 4.83
N LYS A 432 0.08 -18.47 6.11
CA LYS A 432 0.35 -19.85 6.61
C LYS A 432 -0.62 -20.91 6.09
N ASP A 433 -1.84 -20.51 5.75
CA ASP A 433 -2.91 -21.40 5.26
C ASP A 433 -2.90 -21.54 3.73
N VAL A 434 -2.01 -20.85 3.02
CA VAL A 434 -1.85 -20.92 1.56
C VAL A 434 -0.69 -21.84 1.23
N GLU A 435 -0.93 -22.78 0.31
CA GLU A 435 0.13 -23.68 -0.16
C GLU A 435 1.28 -22.91 -0.82
N LYS A 436 2.52 -23.27 -0.49
CA LYS A 436 3.74 -22.63 -1.01
C LYS A 436 3.79 -22.57 -2.53
N GLU A 437 3.31 -23.62 -3.20
CA GLU A 437 3.25 -23.66 -4.67
C GLU A 437 2.27 -22.62 -5.23
N THR A 438 1.16 -22.36 -4.55
CA THR A 438 0.22 -21.27 -4.91
C THR A 438 0.89 -19.90 -4.79
N ILE A 439 1.64 -19.67 -3.69
CA ILE A 439 2.41 -18.43 -3.50
C ILE A 439 3.46 -18.27 -4.61
N LYS A 440 4.21 -19.34 -4.94
CA LYS A 440 5.20 -19.34 -6.02
C LYS A 440 4.58 -19.02 -7.38
N LYS A 441 3.44 -19.61 -7.70
CA LYS A 441 2.70 -19.32 -8.94
C LYS A 441 2.23 -17.86 -8.98
N ALA A 442 1.71 -17.35 -7.87
CA ALA A 442 1.23 -15.98 -7.77
C ALA A 442 2.37 -14.95 -7.95
N ILE A 443 3.52 -15.13 -7.28
CA ILE A 443 4.66 -14.21 -7.41
C ILE A 443 5.27 -14.26 -8.82
N THR A 444 5.29 -15.43 -9.46
CA THR A 444 5.68 -15.58 -10.87
C THR A 444 4.77 -14.77 -11.78
N THR A 445 3.46 -14.88 -11.59
CA THR A 445 2.45 -14.12 -12.34
C THR A 445 2.62 -12.63 -12.10
N PHE A 446 2.83 -12.22 -10.84
CA PHE A 446 3.04 -10.82 -10.46
C PHE A 446 4.22 -10.19 -11.22
N TYR A 447 5.42 -10.75 -11.13
CA TYR A 447 6.59 -10.19 -11.80
C TYR A 447 6.47 -10.20 -13.32
N ASN A 448 5.94 -11.29 -13.90
CA ASN A 448 5.70 -11.36 -15.34
C ASN A 448 4.79 -10.23 -15.81
N ARG A 449 3.67 -10.02 -15.14
CA ARG A 449 2.71 -8.98 -15.52
C ARG A 449 3.22 -7.59 -15.19
N PHE A 450 3.80 -7.39 -14.02
CA PHE A 450 4.33 -6.10 -13.59
C PHE A 450 5.27 -5.50 -14.64
N PHE A 451 6.20 -6.25 -15.17
CA PHE A 451 7.13 -5.77 -16.19
C PHE A 451 6.49 -5.65 -17.57
N THR A 452 5.79 -6.68 -18.05
CA THR A 452 5.24 -6.68 -19.42
C THR A 452 4.11 -5.69 -19.63
N GLN A 453 3.45 -5.23 -18.58
CA GLN A 453 2.33 -4.30 -18.65
C GLN A 453 2.72 -2.84 -18.35
N GLN A 454 4.02 -2.53 -18.23
CA GLN A 454 4.48 -1.16 -17.95
C GLN A 454 3.96 -0.11 -18.94
N PHE A 455 3.83 -0.45 -20.21
CA PHE A 455 3.33 0.48 -21.23
C PHE A 455 1.96 1.07 -20.90
N LYS A 456 1.11 0.33 -20.17
CA LYS A 456 -0.19 0.82 -19.69
C LYS A 456 -0.03 1.88 -18.60
N ARG A 457 0.92 1.71 -17.69
CA ARG A 457 1.19 2.67 -16.62
C ARG A 457 1.81 3.98 -17.12
N ASN A 458 2.56 3.94 -18.22
CA ASN A 458 3.18 5.13 -18.81
C ASN A 458 2.17 6.19 -19.26
N CYS A 459 0.94 5.80 -19.58
CA CYS A 459 -0.12 6.69 -20.02
C CYS A 459 -1.31 6.74 -19.06
N MET A 460 -1.13 6.33 -17.80
CA MET A 460 -2.21 6.41 -16.83
C MET A 460 -2.69 7.86 -16.60
N PRO A 461 -4.00 8.05 -16.37
CA PRO A 461 -4.57 9.35 -16.05
C PRO A 461 -4.00 9.99 -14.78
N ASP A 462 -4.25 11.28 -14.62
CA ASP A 462 -4.06 11.95 -13.33
C ASP A 462 -4.96 11.33 -12.26
N GLY A 463 -4.44 11.27 -11.03
CA GLY A 463 -5.17 10.80 -9.86
C GLY A 463 -4.41 11.16 -8.58
N VAL A 464 -5.11 11.22 -7.47
CA VAL A 464 -4.52 11.57 -6.19
C VAL A 464 -3.79 10.38 -5.57
N LYS A 465 -2.62 10.64 -4.96
CA LYS A 465 -1.90 9.67 -4.15
C LYS A 465 -2.44 9.69 -2.72
N VAL A 466 -2.98 8.56 -2.26
CA VAL A 466 -3.56 8.43 -0.91
C VAL A 466 -2.66 7.69 0.08
N GLY A 467 -1.72 6.90 -0.41
CA GLY A 467 -0.81 6.09 0.41
C GLY A 467 0.65 6.27 0.02
N SER A 468 1.51 5.39 0.54
CA SER A 468 2.96 5.40 0.25
C SER A 468 3.29 4.97 -1.18
N ILE A 469 2.39 4.26 -1.87
CA ILE A 469 2.59 3.67 -3.20
C ILE A 469 1.66 4.32 -4.21
N CYS A 470 2.22 4.67 -5.37
CA CYS A 470 1.49 5.17 -6.53
C CYS A 470 2.28 4.87 -7.80
N PHE A 471 1.58 4.72 -8.94
CA PHE A 471 2.20 4.45 -10.23
C PHE A 471 2.29 5.67 -11.15
N SER A 472 2.09 6.88 -10.63
CA SER A 472 2.16 8.06 -11.46
C SER A 472 3.51 8.17 -12.21
N PRO A 473 3.52 8.14 -13.56
CA PRO A 473 4.74 8.25 -14.34
C PRO A 473 5.35 9.65 -14.25
N ARG A 474 4.61 10.62 -13.70
CA ARG A 474 5.04 12.01 -13.53
C ARG A 474 5.98 12.20 -12.34
N GLY A 475 6.01 11.26 -11.37
CA GLY A 475 6.87 11.39 -10.19
C GLY A 475 7.15 10.10 -9.44
N ASP A 476 6.16 9.26 -9.20
CA ASP A 476 6.27 8.12 -8.28
C ASP A 476 6.93 6.89 -8.90
N TRP A 477 6.54 6.52 -10.14
CA TRP A 477 7.04 5.32 -10.79
C TRP A 477 7.45 5.58 -12.24
N ARG A 478 8.76 5.52 -12.50
CA ARG A 478 9.34 5.68 -13.84
C ARG A 478 10.13 4.44 -14.21
N MET A 479 9.60 3.68 -15.16
CA MET A 479 10.26 2.50 -15.70
C MET A 479 10.08 2.47 -17.22
N PRO A 480 11.12 2.13 -18.00
CA PRO A 480 10.95 1.88 -19.44
C PRO A 480 9.98 0.72 -19.68
N SER A 481 9.17 0.81 -20.75
CA SER A 481 8.28 -0.28 -21.16
C SER A 481 9.02 -1.57 -21.46
N ASP A 482 10.25 -1.46 -21.94
CA ASP A 482 11.12 -2.59 -22.34
C ASP A 482 12.10 -3.01 -21.23
N ALA A 483 11.85 -2.62 -19.98
CA ALA A 483 12.69 -3.04 -18.86
C ALA A 483 12.71 -4.58 -18.74
N SER A 484 13.93 -5.14 -18.67
CA SER A 484 14.09 -6.59 -18.53
C SER A 484 13.74 -7.06 -17.12
N ARG A 485 12.92 -8.12 -17.04
CA ARG A 485 12.55 -8.79 -15.79
C ARG A 485 13.50 -9.92 -15.39
N ASN A 486 14.51 -10.24 -16.21
CA ASN A 486 15.29 -11.47 -16.10
C ASN A 486 15.94 -11.67 -14.72
N LEU A 487 16.39 -10.59 -14.07
CA LEU A 487 17.00 -10.69 -12.74
C LEU A 487 15.98 -11.14 -11.68
N TRP A 488 14.75 -10.61 -11.74
CA TRP A 488 13.68 -10.97 -10.81
C TRP A 488 13.11 -12.35 -11.09
N THR A 489 12.86 -12.70 -12.36
CA THR A 489 12.32 -14.02 -12.73
C THR A 489 13.31 -15.13 -12.44
N LYS A 490 14.62 -14.90 -12.58
CA LYS A 490 15.64 -15.86 -12.18
C LYS A 490 15.57 -16.20 -10.70
N GLN A 491 15.45 -15.19 -9.83
CA GLN A 491 15.28 -15.44 -8.39
C GLN A 491 14.00 -16.23 -8.08
N VAL A 492 12.91 -15.96 -8.79
CA VAL A 492 11.65 -16.69 -8.64
C VAL A 492 11.79 -18.15 -9.10
N GLU A 493 12.59 -18.43 -10.13
CA GLU A 493 12.89 -19.80 -10.60
C GLU A 493 13.72 -20.58 -9.58
N GLU A 494 14.60 -19.91 -8.83
CA GLU A 494 15.48 -20.49 -7.82
C GLU A 494 14.78 -20.76 -6.46
N ILE A 495 13.54 -20.31 -6.27
CA ILE A 495 12.66 -20.64 -5.15
C ILE A 495 12.06 -22.05 -5.39
#